data_9d2b47ec37854b401b40da8863e5326e
#
_entry.id   9d2b47ec37854b401b40da8863e5326e
#
_cell.length_a   1.000
_cell.length_b   1.000
_cell.length_c   1.000
_cell.angle_alpha   90.00
_cell.angle_beta   90.00
_cell.angle_gamma   90.00
#
_symmetry.space_group_name_H-M   'P 1'
#
loop_
_entity.id
_entity.type
_entity.pdbx_description
1 polymer ?
#
loop_
_entity_poly.entity_id
_entity_poly.type
_entity_poly.pdbx_seq_one_letter_code
_entity_poly.pdbx_strand_id
1 'polypeptide(L)'
;MRITTKFDYDKVPKGRPFTVRLMVTAEAEVPTGKERRPLNLAVVLDRSGSMGGDKLVNVKEATKILAGQMGKDDVFSLTAFDTQVTPMLAPIRMGGATPSIDSAIDGIQAGDTTNLSGGYEQGCAFARQNKSAENITRVLLLTDGLANVGIQSPAGLADLAGRFRAEGITTTTIGVGGDYNEELLGKMAETGGGGTYFIENPDEARAVFGEELGVLFSLAANDFDVRFTPAANGLVVDQLNTYPQINNRGWRLGDIYGGQRKHLVLEIKSPAIDQGGSGVALIGRLNVSYRQVVEAGFEEKTLELPLSIELVSDEEFATVRPDREVSLQAAYLVVAAVKAEVLRMADQQLFEEAARLLEGCANELAALRLQDAVLDSQIQDLRERAHRLRYEREDFYNAVERKRMYTEHHVMSKGEQAKYHSMMGRRQGRGGASHAAPAAAAAAAAAILAREHVYRCYRFDSHILAEIGQERVLIDTGSPSSVGDGGTIRIGNSEYQIAPTFMGTTVTEIGRLIATRISALLGMDILSRLDFRIDLDVGKFKVTD
;
A
#
# COMPACT_ATOMS: atom_id res chain seq x y z
N MET A 1 -20.45 -11.78 -5.72
CA MET A 1 -19.54 -10.61 -5.69
C MET A 1 -20.33 -9.33 -5.50
N ARG A 2 -20.04 -8.54 -4.48
CA ARG A 2 -20.66 -7.23 -4.22
C ARG A 2 -19.62 -6.13 -4.46
N ILE A 3 -19.99 -5.14 -5.28
CA ILE A 3 -19.14 -4.00 -5.59
C ILE A 3 -19.86 -2.74 -5.13
N THR A 4 -19.21 -1.94 -4.31
CA THR A 4 -19.76 -0.68 -3.79
C THR A 4 -18.76 0.45 -3.95
N THR A 5 -19.29 1.66 -4.11
CA THR A 5 -18.51 2.90 -4.18
C THR A 5 -18.98 3.87 -3.12
N LYS A 6 -18.04 4.60 -2.52
CA LYS A 6 -18.34 5.54 -1.46
C LYS A 6 -17.34 6.68 -1.48
N PHE A 7 -17.83 7.90 -1.43
CA PHE A 7 -16.98 9.08 -1.26
C PHE A 7 -16.76 9.38 0.23
N ASP A 8 -15.61 9.98 0.57
CA ASP A 8 -15.41 10.58 1.90
C ASP A 8 -16.34 11.79 2.08
N TYR A 9 -16.53 12.59 1.04
CA TYR A 9 -17.51 13.65 0.98
C TYR A 9 -18.45 13.42 -0.21
N ASP A 10 -19.72 13.20 0.05
CA ASP A 10 -20.78 13.10 -0.97
C ASP A 10 -21.28 14.48 -1.44
N LYS A 11 -20.92 15.55 -0.70
CA LYS A 11 -21.18 16.93 -1.00
C LYS A 11 -19.89 17.73 -1.06
N VAL A 12 -19.79 18.68 -2.01
CA VAL A 12 -18.61 19.54 -2.18
C VAL A 12 -19.02 20.98 -2.50
N PRO A 13 -18.15 21.97 -2.23
CA PRO A 13 -18.50 23.37 -2.47
C PRO A 13 -18.62 23.66 -3.96
N LYS A 14 -19.70 24.33 -4.35
CA LYS A 14 -19.97 24.79 -5.72
C LYS A 14 -18.98 25.88 -6.13
N GLY A 15 -18.51 25.84 -7.39
CA GLY A 15 -17.69 26.91 -7.98
C GLY A 15 -16.27 27.00 -7.41
N ARG A 16 -15.82 26.01 -6.65
CA ARG A 16 -14.46 25.93 -6.11
C ARG A 16 -13.79 24.60 -6.48
N PRO A 17 -12.46 24.56 -6.61
CA PRO A 17 -11.72 23.30 -6.67
C PRO A 17 -11.93 22.51 -5.38
N PHE A 18 -11.99 21.19 -5.52
CA PHE A 18 -12.14 20.29 -4.37
C PHE A 18 -11.33 19.01 -4.56
N THR A 19 -11.05 18.36 -3.44
CA THR A 19 -10.44 17.01 -3.42
C THR A 19 -11.38 16.10 -2.65
N VAL A 20 -11.69 14.94 -3.22
CA VAL A 20 -12.47 13.90 -2.57
C VAL A 20 -11.81 12.55 -2.74
N ARG A 21 -12.06 11.64 -1.82
CA ARG A 21 -11.61 10.26 -1.91
C ARG A 21 -12.77 9.35 -2.24
N LEU A 22 -12.55 8.54 -3.26
CA LEU A 22 -13.49 7.50 -3.67
C LEU A 22 -12.94 6.15 -3.23
N MET A 23 -13.65 5.46 -2.36
CA MET A 23 -13.39 4.07 -2.03
C MET A 23 -14.25 3.15 -2.89
N VAL A 24 -13.60 2.29 -3.63
CA VAL A 24 -14.21 1.16 -4.36
C VAL A 24 -13.98 -0.10 -3.55
N THR A 25 -15.03 -0.74 -3.11
CA THR A 25 -14.96 -1.99 -2.33
C THR A 25 -15.45 -3.15 -3.18
N ALA A 26 -14.60 -4.17 -3.33
CA ALA A 26 -14.95 -5.46 -3.88
C ALA A 26 -15.01 -6.49 -2.75
N GLU A 27 -16.18 -7.07 -2.52
CA GLU A 27 -16.44 -8.04 -1.46
C GLU A 27 -16.99 -9.34 -2.06
N ALA A 28 -16.32 -10.44 -1.74
CA ALA A 28 -16.76 -11.76 -2.14
C ALA A 28 -17.47 -12.46 -0.96
N GLU A 29 -18.64 -13.02 -1.23
CA GLU A 29 -19.30 -13.92 -0.29
C GLU A 29 -18.49 -15.21 -0.15
N VAL A 30 -18.53 -15.82 1.03
CA VAL A 30 -17.95 -17.15 1.24
C VAL A 30 -18.78 -18.15 0.42
N PRO A 31 -18.15 -18.93 -0.47
CA PRO A 31 -18.88 -19.93 -1.21
C PRO A 31 -19.58 -20.91 -0.27
N THR A 32 -20.90 -21.02 -0.36
CA THR A 32 -21.71 -21.94 0.47
C THR A 32 -21.84 -23.33 -0.16
N GLY A 33 -21.28 -23.54 -1.34
CA GLY A 33 -21.31 -24.81 -2.06
C GLY A 33 -20.39 -25.87 -1.47
N LYS A 34 -20.81 -27.13 -1.53
CA LYS A 34 -20.04 -28.27 -1.01
C LYS A 34 -18.82 -28.64 -1.86
N GLU A 35 -18.73 -28.16 -3.08
CA GLU A 35 -17.67 -28.52 -4.02
C GLU A 35 -16.74 -27.33 -4.27
N ARG A 36 -15.54 -27.42 -3.70
CA ARG A 36 -14.45 -26.51 -4.02
C ARG A 36 -13.79 -26.91 -5.34
N ARG A 37 -13.24 -25.97 -6.06
CA ARG A 37 -12.44 -26.27 -7.23
C ARG A 37 -11.19 -27.05 -6.86
N PRO A 38 -10.82 -28.07 -7.67
CA PRO A 38 -9.56 -28.75 -7.48
C PRO A 38 -8.38 -27.77 -7.58
N LEU A 39 -7.35 -27.98 -6.76
CA LEU A 39 -6.08 -27.30 -6.87
C LEU A 39 -5.12 -28.08 -7.75
N ASN A 40 -4.38 -27.37 -8.57
CA ASN A 40 -3.17 -27.85 -9.22
C ASN A 40 -2.01 -27.05 -8.63
N LEU A 41 -1.35 -27.63 -7.63
CA LEU A 41 -0.36 -26.97 -6.78
C LEU A 41 1.04 -27.51 -7.08
N ALA A 42 1.92 -26.61 -7.56
CA ALA A 42 3.32 -26.91 -7.74
C ALA A 42 4.15 -26.23 -6.63
N VAL A 43 4.76 -27.01 -5.77
CA VAL A 43 5.66 -26.52 -4.73
C VAL A 43 7.09 -26.49 -5.28
N VAL A 44 7.74 -25.34 -5.16
CA VAL A 44 9.12 -25.09 -5.59
C VAL A 44 9.93 -24.69 -4.36
N LEU A 45 10.79 -25.57 -3.93
CA LEU A 45 11.50 -25.48 -2.65
C LEU A 45 12.99 -25.26 -2.88
N ASP A 46 13.48 -24.15 -2.37
CA ASP A 46 14.90 -23.87 -2.30
C ASP A 46 15.57 -24.79 -1.29
N ARG A 47 16.63 -25.46 -1.71
CA ARG A 47 17.49 -26.27 -0.87
C ARG A 47 18.95 -25.81 -0.89
N SER A 48 19.20 -24.56 -1.31
CA SER A 48 20.54 -23.97 -1.32
C SER A 48 21.23 -24.08 0.06
N GLY A 49 22.53 -23.85 0.10
CA GLY A 49 23.32 -24.02 1.32
C GLY A 49 22.82 -23.19 2.50
N SER A 50 22.27 -22.01 2.25
CA SER A 50 21.68 -21.11 3.26
C SER A 50 20.40 -21.65 3.89
N MET A 51 19.71 -22.59 3.22
CA MET A 51 18.54 -23.31 3.74
C MET A 51 18.91 -24.42 4.72
N GLY A 52 20.19 -24.75 4.90
CA GLY A 52 20.63 -25.81 5.79
C GLY A 52 20.17 -25.63 7.25
N GLY A 53 20.08 -26.75 7.98
CA GLY A 53 19.63 -26.77 9.37
C GLY A 53 18.13 -26.61 9.54
N ASP A 54 17.72 -25.83 10.54
CA ASP A 54 16.32 -25.69 10.95
C ASP A 54 15.41 -25.13 9.86
N LYS A 55 15.91 -24.26 9.00
CA LYS A 55 15.11 -23.68 7.89
C LYS A 55 14.56 -24.78 6.97
N LEU A 56 15.43 -25.68 6.50
CA LEU A 56 15.03 -26.76 5.60
C LEU A 56 14.10 -27.76 6.30
N VAL A 57 14.38 -28.09 7.55
CA VAL A 57 13.51 -28.95 8.36
C VAL A 57 12.11 -28.36 8.46
N ASN A 58 12.02 -27.08 8.77
CA ASN A 58 10.77 -26.36 8.97
C ASN A 58 9.91 -26.29 7.69
N VAL A 59 10.56 -26.01 6.57
CA VAL A 59 9.89 -25.93 5.27
C VAL A 59 9.44 -27.32 4.80
N LYS A 60 10.20 -28.38 5.06
CA LYS A 60 9.80 -29.76 4.78
C LYS A 60 8.56 -30.16 5.57
N GLU A 61 8.54 -29.92 6.87
CA GLU A 61 7.37 -30.20 7.72
C GLU A 61 6.14 -29.40 7.29
N ALA A 62 6.31 -28.12 6.99
CA ALA A 62 5.25 -27.28 6.47
C ALA A 62 4.70 -27.81 5.13
N THR A 63 5.57 -28.26 4.23
CA THR A 63 5.18 -28.83 2.93
C THR A 63 4.39 -30.14 3.10
N LYS A 64 4.74 -31.00 4.08
CA LYS A 64 3.95 -32.19 4.41
C LYS A 64 2.56 -31.83 4.93
N ILE A 65 2.47 -30.83 5.82
CA ILE A 65 1.19 -30.33 6.34
C ILE A 65 0.31 -29.81 5.18
N LEU A 66 0.90 -29.03 4.27
CA LEU A 66 0.25 -28.51 3.08
C LEU A 66 -0.33 -29.66 2.21
N ALA A 67 0.52 -30.65 1.90
CA ALA A 67 0.10 -31.82 1.12
C ALA A 67 -1.02 -32.62 1.80
N GLY A 68 -0.93 -32.78 3.13
CA GLY A 68 -1.95 -33.47 3.93
C GLY A 68 -3.32 -32.79 3.98
N GLN A 69 -3.41 -31.52 3.65
CA GLN A 69 -4.69 -30.77 3.58
C GLN A 69 -5.33 -30.78 2.19
N MET A 70 -4.65 -31.31 1.18
CA MET A 70 -5.15 -31.40 -0.18
C MET A 70 -6.19 -32.53 -0.32
N GLY A 71 -7.20 -32.27 -1.14
CA GLY A 71 -8.28 -33.24 -1.39
C GLY A 71 -7.95 -34.20 -2.52
N LYS A 72 -8.75 -35.26 -2.64
CA LYS A 72 -8.55 -36.35 -3.62
C LYS A 72 -8.47 -35.90 -5.08
N ASP A 73 -9.12 -34.79 -5.41
CA ASP A 73 -9.17 -34.28 -6.78
C ASP A 73 -8.09 -33.23 -7.09
N ASP A 74 -7.29 -32.86 -6.07
CA ASP A 74 -6.16 -31.96 -6.23
C ASP A 74 -4.97 -32.66 -6.88
N VAL A 75 -4.14 -31.85 -7.52
CA VAL A 75 -2.86 -32.30 -8.10
C VAL A 75 -1.73 -31.61 -7.34
N PHE A 76 -0.75 -32.38 -6.93
CA PHE A 76 0.44 -31.92 -6.23
C PHE A 76 1.69 -32.27 -7.03
N SER A 77 2.65 -31.37 -7.06
CA SER A 77 4.00 -31.61 -7.58
C SER A 77 5.05 -30.90 -6.73
N LEU A 78 6.26 -31.42 -6.73
CA LEU A 78 7.37 -30.91 -5.93
C LEU A 78 8.65 -30.81 -6.75
N THR A 79 9.24 -29.64 -6.77
CA THR A 79 10.56 -29.37 -7.33
C THR A 79 11.46 -28.84 -6.21
N ALA A 80 12.64 -29.41 -6.03
CA ALA A 80 13.68 -28.85 -5.20
C ALA A 80 14.77 -28.23 -6.08
N PHE A 81 15.35 -27.11 -5.67
CA PHE A 81 16.42 -26.48 -6.43
C PHE A 81 17.53 -25.93 -5.52
N ASP A 82 18.73 -26.05 -6.03
CA ASP A 82 19.97 -25.39 -5.60
C ASP A 82 20.68 -24.90 -6.87
N THR A 83 21.94 -25.22 -7.10
CA THR A 83 22.62 -25.09 -8.41
C THR A 83 21.90 -25.89 -9.48
N GLN A 84 21.37 -27.06 -9.07
CA GLN A 84 20.62 -27.98 -9.93
C GLN A 84 19.12 -27.92 -9.62
N VAL A 85 18.33 -28.13 -10.66
CA VAL A 85 16.87 -28.26 -10.51
C VAL A 85 16.51 -29.73 -10.51
N THR A 86 15.93 -30.20 -9.41
CA THR A 86 15.58 -31.60 -9.21
C THR A 86 14.07 -31.76 -9.11
N PRO A 87 13.41 -32.39 -10.08
CA PRO A 87 12.00 -32.81 -9.96
C PRO A 87 11.88 -33.92 -8.90
N MET A 88 11.45 -33.57 -7.69
CA MET A 88 11.31 -34.53 -6.59
C MET A 88 10.06 -35.38 -6.74
N LEU A 89 8.97 -34.78 -7.23
CA LEU A 89 7.70 -35.47 -7.46
C LEU A 89 7.02 -34.84 -8.68
N ALA A 90 6.86 -35.62 -9.75
CA ALA A 90 6.05 -35.22 -10.90
C ALA A 90 4.58 -35.01 -10.48
N PRO A 91 3.78 -34.27 -11.26
CA PRO A 91 2.38 -34.01 -10.90
C PRO A 91 1.59 -35.29 -10.67
N ILE A 92 1.03 -35.43 -9.48
CA ILE A 92 0.19 -36.57 -9.05
C ILE A 92 -1.17 -36.08 -8.56
N ARG A 93 -2.24 -36.84 -8.83
CA ARG A 93 -3.56 -36.61 -8.23
C ARG A 93 -3.60 -37.23 -6.84
N MET A 94 -4.04 -36.48 -5.84
CA MET A 94 -3.97 -36.86 -4.41
C MET A 94 -4.87 -38.04 -4.02
N GLY A 95 -5.92 -38.35 -4.80
CA GLY A 95 -6.84 -39.46 -4.56
C GLY A 95 -6.41 -40.82 -5.14
N GLY A 96 -5.24 -40.89 -5.77
CA GLY A 96 -4.70 -42.12 -6.37
C GLY A 96 -3.77 -42.91 -5.42
N ALA A 97 -3.22 -44.04 -5.91
CA ALA A 97 -2.09 -44.71 -5.26
C ALA A 97 -0.86 -43.79 -5.39
N THR A 98 -0.61 -43.00 -4.38
CA THR A 98 0.46 -42.01 -4.37
C THR A 98 1.77 -42.63 -3.93
N PRO A 99 2.91 -42.34 -4.61
CA PRO A 99 4.22 -42.47 -3.99
C PRO A 99 4.20 -41.72 -2.67
N SER A 100 4.97 -42.19 -1.67
CA SER A 100 5.00 -41.45 -0.41
C SER A 100 5.53 -40.04 -0.65
N ILE A 101 4.63 -39.08 -0.59
CA ILE A 101 4.96 -37.62 -0.70
C ILE A 101 5.95 -37.26 0.40
N ASP A 102 5.73 -37.79 1.60
CA ASP A 102 6.62 -37.59 2.75
C ASP A 102 8.05 -38.07 2.46
N SER A 103 8.18 -39.24 1.80
CA SER A 103 9.52 -39.75 1.44
C SER A 103 10.21 -38.84 0.41
N ALA A 104 9.48 -38.28 -0.55
CA ALA A 104 10.03 -37.33 -1.51
C ALA A 104 10.49 -36.04 -0.83
N ILE A 105 9.68 -35.52 0.11
CA ILE A 105 10.03 -34.34 0.91
C ILE A 105 11.24 -34.64 1.83
N ASP A 106 11.23 -35.79 2.53
CA ASP A 106 12.32 -36.18 3.44
C ASP A 106 13.64 -36.36 2.69
N GLY A 107 13.60 -36.80 1.44
CA GLY A 107 14.77 -36.96 0.58
C GLY A 107 15.47 -35.68 0.20
N ILE A 108 14.87 -34.50 0.42
CA ILE A 108 15.48 -33.19 0.10
C ILE A 108 16.62 -32.93 1.08
N GLN A 109 17.81 -32.65 0.55
CA GLN A 109 19.01 -32.31 1.32
C GLN A 109 19.53 -30.94 0.88
N ALA A 110 20.17 -30.21 1.78
CA ALA A 110 20.80 -28.94 1.47
C ALA A 110 21.92 -29.12 0.42
N GLY A 111 21.98 -28.21 -0.51
CA GLY A 111 22.94 -28.16 -1.61
C GLY A 111 23.82 -26.90 -1.57
N ASP A 112 24.10 -26.32 -2.73
CA ASP A 112 25.08 -25.23 -2.86
C ASP A 112 24.43 -23.87 -3.15
N THR A 113 24.44 -23.43 -4.43
CA THR A 113 23.98 -22.11 -4.90
C THR A 113 22.49 -22.12 -5.22
N THR A 114 21.95 -20.96 -5.66
CA THR A 114 20.51 -20.75 -5.81
C THR A 114 20.13 -20.43 -7.25
N ASN A 115 19.66 -21.44 -8.01
CA ASN A 115 19.09 -21.27 -9.35
C ASN A 115 17.57 -21.08 -9.28
N LEU A 116 17.15 -19.92 -8.75
CA LEU A 116 15.75 -19.61 -8.51
C LEU A 116 14.91 -19.66 -9.79
N SER A 117 15.39 -19.04 -10.88
CA SER A 117 14.66 -19.03 -12.16
C SER A 117 14.44 -20.44 -12.70
N GLY A 118 15.46 -21.29 -12.67
CA GLY A 118 15.34 -22.67 -13.14
C GLY A 118 14.37 -23.50 -12.31
N GLY A 119 14.44 -23.39 -10.97
CA GLY A 119 13.48 -24.02 -10.06
C GLY A 119 12.05 -23.58 -10.31
N TYR A 120 11.86 -22.28 -10.46
CA TYR A 120 10.56 -21.68 -10.73
C TYR A 120 9.98 -22.10 -12.09
N GLU A 121 10.79 -22.08 -13.16
CA GLU A 121 10.39 -22.56 -14.49
C GLU A 121 9.97 -24.03 -14.48
N GLN A 122 10.70 -24.88 -13.76
CA GLN A 122 10.35 -26.31 -13.62
C GLN A 122 9.02 -26.48 -12.87
N GLY A 123 8.80 -25.74 -11.79
CA GLY A 123 7.51 -25.74 -11.08
C GLY A 123 6.35 -25.29 -11.98
N CYS A 124 6.55 -24.22 -12.74
CA CYS A 124 5.57 -23.76 -13.71
C CYS A 124 5.33 -24.78 -14.83
N ALA A 125 6.37 -25.49 -15.29
CA ALA A 125 6.23 -26.57 -16.27
C ALA A 125 5.37 -27.72 -15.71
N PHE A 126 5.52 -28.09 -14.45
CA PHE A 126 4.66 -29.07 -13.79
C PHE A 126 3.21 -28.56 -13.63
N ALA A 127 3.05 -27.33 -13.19
CA ALA A 127 1.73 -26.69 -13.08
C ALA A 127 0.98 -26.68 -14.43
N ARG A 128 1.70 -26.40 -15.54
CA ARG A 128 1.16 -26.37 -16.90
C ARG A 128 0.60 -27.71 -17.35
N GLN A 129 1.22 -28.84 -16.97
CA GLN A 129 0.82 -30.20 -17.41
C GLN A 129 -0.60 -30.56 -17.00
N ASN A 130 -1.05 -30.09 -15.84
CA ASN A 130 -2.38 -30.40 -15.30
C ASN A 130 -3.29 -29.17 -15.21
N LYS A 131 -2.92 -28.09 -15.87
CA LYS A 131 -3.76 -26.89 -15.93
C LYS A 131 -5.02 -27.14 -16.75
N SER A 132 -6.16 -26.77 -16.18
CA SER A 132 -7.47 -26.84 -16.86
C SER A 132 -8.33 -25.60 -16.52
N ALA A 133 -9.44 -25.44 -17.22
CA ALA A 133 -10.42 -24.40 -16.90
C ALA A 133 -11.15 -24.68 -15.56
N GLU A 134 -11.09 -25.90 -15.07
CA GLU A 134 -11.83 -26.36 -13.89
C GLU A 134 -11.02 -26.25 -12.61
N ASN A 135 -9.68 -26.13 -12.69
CA ASN A 135 -8.83 -26.06 -11.51
C ASN A 135 -8.20 -24.68 -11.30
N ILE A 136 -7.78 -24.44 -10.06
CA ILE A 136 -6.96 -23.31 -9.67
C ILE A 136 -5.50 -23.75 -9.75
N THR A 137 -4.73 -23.15 -10.66
CA THR A 137 -3.33 -23.52 -10.86
C THR A 137 -2.42 -22.51 -10.16
N ARG A 138 -1.62 -23.01 -9.20
CA ARG A 138 -0.74 -22.18 -8.35
C ARG A 138 0.65 -22.78 -8.22
N VAL A 139 1.66 -21.90 -8.26
CA VAL A 139 3.03 -22.21 -7.84
C VAL A 139 3.28 -21.58 -6.48
N LEU A 140 3.79 -22.35 -5.52
CA LEU A 140 4.32 -21.87 -4.25
C LEU A 140 5.84 -21.91 -4.31
N LEU A 141 6.49 -20.76 -4.31
CA LEU A 141 7.94 -20.63 -4.32
C LEU A 141 8.43 -20.31 -2.91
N LEU A 142 9.21 -21.22 -2.33
CA LEU A 142 9.80 -21.09 -1.00
C LEU A 142 11.31 -20.93 -1.14
N THR A 143 11.86 -19.82 -0.63
CA THR A 143 13.30 -19.55 -0.71
C THR A 143 13.76 -18.66 0.43
N ASP A 144 15.01 -18.83 0.88
CA ASP A 144 15.71 -17.90 1.77
C ASP A 144 16.84 -17.18 1.05
N GLY A 145 17.07 -17.50 -0.23
CA GLY A 145 18.25 -17.10 -0.97
C GLY A 145 18.05 -15.98 -1.95
N LEU A 146 19.17 -15.35 -2.27
CA LEU A 146 19.31 -14.47 -3.43
C LEU A 146 19.62 -15.34 -4.65
N ALA A 147 18.88 -15.12 -5.73
CA ALA A 147 19.19 -15.75 -7.01
C ALA A 147 20.64 -15.42 -7.43
N ASN A 148 21.48 -16.44 -7.56
CA ASN A 148 22.88 -16.26 -7.98
C ASN A 148 23.26 -17.09 -9.21
N VAL A 149 22.31 -17.89 -9.72
CA VAL A 149 22.41 -18.64 -10.98
C VAL A 149 21.15 -18.37 -11.81
N GLY A 150 21.27 -18.35 -13.12
CA GLY A 150 20.16 -18.07 -14.03
C GLY A 150 19.76 -16.58 -14.07
N ILE A 151 18.46 -16.30 -14.12
CA ILE A 151 17.95 -14.93 -14.06
C ILE A 151 18.08 -14.42 -12.63
N GLN A 152 18.86 -13.38 -12.41
CA GLN A 152 19.13 -12.81 -11.09
C GLN A 152 18.45 -11.46 -10.87
N SER A 153 18.10 -10.75 -11.97
CA SER A 153 17.50 -9.42 -11.83
C SER A 153 16.06 -9.50 -11.35
N PRO A 154 15.65 -8.68 -10.36
CA PRO A 154 14.28 -8.62 -9.88
C PRO A 154 13.25 -8.37 -11.00
N ALA A 155 13.57 -7.50 -11.97
CA ALA A 155 12.72 -7.24 -13.11
C ALA A 155 12.53 -8.47 -14.00
N GLY A 156 13.62 -9.18 -14.32
CA GLY A 156 13.56 -10.39 -15.14
C GLY A 156 12.77 -11.53 -14.52
N LEU A 157 12.89 -11.71 -13.18
CA LEU A 157 12.11 -12.71 -12.44
C LEU A 157 10.64 -12.31 -12.31
N ALA A 158 10.35 -11.03 -12.14
CA ALA A 158 8.98 -10.51 -12.15
C ALA A 158 8.33 -10.68 -13.55
N ASP A 159 9.06 -10.37 -14.63
CA ASP A 159 8.58 -10.59 -16.00
C ASP A 159 8.32 -12.07 -16.29
N LEU A 160 9.16 -12.96 -15.76
CA LEU A 160 8.96 -14.40 -15.84
C LEU A 160 7.64 -14.81 -15.14
N ALA A 161 7.39 -14.31 -13.94
CA ALA A 161 6.15 -14.55 -13.21
C ALA A 161 4.92 -14.00 -13.96
N GLY A 162 5.04 -12.82 -14.58
CA GLY A 162 4.00 -12.22 -15.40
C GLY A 162 3.64 -13.03 -16.63
N ARG A 163 4.63 -13.64 -17.29
CA ARG A 163 4.40 -14.55 -18.43
C ARG A 163 3.59 -15.77 -18.02
N PHE A 164 3.95 -16.41 -16.92
CA PHE A 164 3.20 -17.58 -16.43
C PHE A 164 1.80 -17.19 -15.93
N ARG A 165 1.64 -16.01 -15.35
CA ARG A 165 0.32 -15.48 -15.03
C ARG A 165 -0.56 -15.30 -16.27
N ALA A 166 -0.01 -14.78 -17.36
CA ALA A 166 -0.73 -14.65 -18.63
C ALA A 166 -1.21 -16.02 -19.18
N GLU A 167 -0.50 -17.10 -18.83
CA GLU A 167 -0.93 -18.46 -19.08
C GLU A 167 -1.96 -18.98 -18.05
N GLY A 168 -2.32 -18.21 -17.03
CA GLY A 168 -3.24 -18.60 -15.96
C GLY A 168 -2.59 -19.44 -14.85
N ILE A 169 -1.27 -19.36 -14.69
CA ILE A 169 -0.51 -19.95 -13.58
C ILE A 169 -0.14 -18.83 -12.62
N THR A 170 -0.74 -18.82 -11.44
CA THR A 170 -0.47 -17.78 -10.43
C THR A 170 0.65 -18.21 -9.48
N THR A 171 1.33 -17.24 -8.87
CA THR A 171 2.54 -17.49 -8.06
C THR A 171 2.45 -16.82 -6.71
N THR A 172 2.54 -17.62 -5.66
CA THR A 172 2.75 -17.15 -4.28
C THR A 172 4.20 -17.35 -3.90
N THR A 173 4.81 -16.36 -3.26
CA THR A 173 6.19 -16.42 -2.79
C THR A 173 6.24 -16.44 -1.26
N ILE A 174 7.13 -17.22 -0.70
CA ILE A 174 7.31 -17.39 0.73
C ILE A 174 8.79 -17.25 1.05
N GLY A 175 9.15 -16.15 1.71
CA GLY A 175 10.51 -15.92 2.20
C GLY A 175 10.74 -16.64 3.52
N VAL A 176 11.87 -17.33 3.66
CA VAL A 176 12.23 -18.14 4.83
C VAL A 176 13.46 -17.57 5.52
N GLY A 177 13.33 -17.27 6.83
CA GLY A 177 14.44 -16.71 7.60
C GLY A 177 14.73 -15.24 7.30
N GLY A 178 15.83 -14.71 7.83
CA GLY A 178 16.15 -13.27 7.77
C GLY A 178 16.93 -12.80 6.55
N ASP A 179 17.30 -13.65 5.59
CA ASP A 179 18.31 -13.31 4.58
C ASP A 179 17.78 -13.19 3.15
N TYR A 180 16.49 -13.47 2.91
CA TYR A 180 15.89 -13.41 1.56
C TYR A 180 15.70 -11.98 1.06
N ASN A 181 15.55 -11.85 -0.27
CA ASN A 181 15.24 -10.56 -0.92
C ASN A 181 13.72 -10.35 -1.01
N GLU A 182 13.19 -9.58 -0.06
CA GLU A 182 11.75 -9.31 0.04
C GLU A 182 11.19 -8.50 -1.13
N GLU A 183 11.96 -7.60 -1.70
CA GLU A 183 11.54 -6.81 -2.86
C GLU A 183 11.38 -7.70 -4.09
N LEU A 184 12.32 -8.61 -4.31
CA LEU A 184 12.27 -9.58 -5.39
C LEU A 184 11.04 -10.47 -5.27
N LEU A 185 10.86 -11.10 -4.11
CA LEU A 185 9.75 -12.02 -3.88
C LEU A 185 8.41 -11.30 -3.93
N GLY A 186 8.33 -10.09 -3.38
CA GLY A 186 7.15 -9.24 -3.45
C GLY A 186 6.76 -8.91 -4.90
N LYS A 187 7.73 -8.51 -5.73
CA LYS A 187 7.50 -8.25 -7.16
C LYS A 187 7.08 -9.49 -7.94
N MET A 188 7.71 -10.63 -7.69
CA MET A 188 7.32 -11.90 -8.34
C MET A 188 5.88 -12.30 -7.98
N ALA A 189 5.49 -12.22 -6.70
CA ALA A 189 4.13 -12.50 -6.27
C ALA A 189 3.11 -11.52 -6.86
N GLU A 190 3.41 -10.22 -6.84
CA GLU A 190 2.56 -9.18 -7.39
C GLU A 190 2.30 -9.38 -8.89
N THR A 191 3.38 -9.55 -9.66
CA THR A 191 3.29 -9.76 -11.11
C THR A 191 2.70 -11.12 -11.43
N GLY A 192 3.02 -12.15 -10.62
CA GLY A 192 2.48 -13.50 -10.71
C GLY A 192 1.05 -13.67 -10.20
N GLY A 193 0.45 -12.63 -9.59
CA GLY A 193 -0.96 -12.63 -9.17
C GLY A 193 -1.26 -13.43 -7.92
N GLY A 194 -0.27 -13.71 -7.07
CA GLY A 194 -0.44 -14.36 -5.78
C GLY A 194 -0.08 -13.48 -4.60
N GLY A 195 0.10 -14.09 -3.44
CA GLY A 195 0.51 -13.44 -2.20
C GLY A 195 2.01 -13.51 -1.96
N THR A 196 2.50 -12.66 -1.06
CA THR A 196 3.84 -12.81 -0.48
C THR A 196 3.73 -13.01 1.02
N TYR A 197 4.54 -13.91 1.56
CA TYR A 197 4.57 -14.26 2.97
C TYR A 197 6.00 -14.31 3.47
N PHE A 198 6.15 -14.19 4.80
CA PHE A 198 7.41 -14.35 5.50
C PHE A 198 7.26 -15.37 6.62
N ILE A 199 8.19 -16.31 6.70
CA ILE A 199 8.24 -17.34 7.71
C ILE A 199 9.56 -17.19 8.48
N GLU A 200 9.46 -16.82 9.74
CA GLU A 200 10.61 -16.70 10.63
C GLU A 200 10.89 -18.02 11.38
N ASN A 201 9.85 -18.80 11.65
CA ASN A 201 9.93 -20.03 12.44
C ASN A 201 8.87 -21.07 12.00
N PRO A 202 8.97 -22.34 12.46
CA PRO A 202 8.06 -23.44 12.06
C PRO A 202 6.58 -23.22 12.35
N ASP A 203 6.29 -22.60 13.50
CA ASP A 203 4.90 -22.38 13.91
C ASP A 203 4.20 -21.38 12.98
N GLU A 204 4.94 -20.38 12.51
CA GLU A 204 4.47 -19.44 11.49
C GLU A 204 4.26 -20.12 10.14
N ALA A 205 5.14 -21.05 9.76
CA ALA A 205 5.00 -21.82 8.52
C ALA A 205 3.63 -22.51 8.45
N ARG A 206 3.26 -23.21 9.52
CA ARG A 206 1.95 -23.90 9.61
C ARG A 206 0.78 -22.95 9.46
N ALA A 207 0.84 -21.78 10.11
CA ALA A 207 -0.20 -20.78 10.04
C ALA A 207 -0.30 -20.14 8.64
N VAL A 208 0.85 -19.82 8.01
CA VAL A 208 0.93 -19.24 6.66
C VAL A 208 0.37 -20.21 5.61
N PHE A 209 0.74 -21.48 5.67
CA PHE A 209 0.22 -22.48 4.72
C PHE A 209 -1.28 -22.76 4.92
N GLY A 210 -1.75 -22.80 6.16
CA GLY A 210 -3.18 -22.94 6.44
C GLY A 210 -3.98 -21.76 5.92
N GLU A 211 -3.45 -20.54 6.06
CA GLU A 211 -4.06 -19.32 5.52
C GLU A 211 -4.06 -19.34 3.99
N GLU A 212 -2.93 -19.67 3.34
CA GLU A 212 -2.82 -19.69 1.88
C GLU A 212 -3.77 -20.73 1.27
N LEU A 213 -3.84 -21.94 1.82
CA LEU A 213 -4.80 -22.95 1.34
C LEU A 213 -6.26 -22.50 1.54
N GLY A 214 -6.58 -21.93 2.70
CA GLY A 214 -7.92 -21.39 2.95
C GLY A 214 -8.31 -20.33 1.93
N VAL A 215 -7.36 -19.46 1.58
CA VAL A 215 -7.51 -18.45 0.54
C VAL A 215 -7.71 -19.12 -0.84
N LEU A 216 -6.86 -20.07 -1.22
CA LEU A 216 -6.92 -20.75 -2.51
C LEU A 216 -8.24 -21.52 -2.72
N PHE A 217 -8.76 -22.15 -1.67
CA PHE A 217 -10.02 -22.89 -1.75
C PHE A 217 -11.25 -21.99 -1.88
N SER A 218 -11.10 -20.71 -1.65
CA SER A 218 -12.22 -19.76 -1.64
C SER A 218 -12.16 -18.74 -2.79
N LEU A 219 -11.38 -19.00 -3.86
CA LEU A 219 -11.32 -18.07 -5.01
C LEU A 219 -12.72 -17.79 -5.55
N ALA A 220 -13.12 -16.52 -5.52
CA ALA A 220 -14.44 -16.06 -5.96
C ALA A 220 -14.37 -15.33 -7.32
N ALA A 221 -13.29 -14.59 -7.56
CA ALA A 221 -13.04 -13.93 -8.83
C ALA A 221 -11.54 -13.76 -9.08
N ASN A 222 -11.14 -13.77 -10.34
CA ASN A 222 -9.79 -13.42 -10.74
C ASN A 222 -9.77 -12.27 -11.74
N ASP A 223 -8.56 -11.69 -11.93
CA ASP A 223 -8.31 -10.57 -12.85
C ASP A 223 -9.26 -9.38 -12.61
N PHE A 224 -9.45 -9.00 -11.34
CA PHE A 224 -10.33 -7.90 -11.00
C PHE A 224 -9.64 -6.57 -11.33
N ASP A 225 -10.14 -5.91 -12.37
CA ASP A 225 -9.62 -4.66 -12.91
C ASP A 225 -10.65 -3.54 -12.71
N VAL A 226 -10.16 -2.36 -12.32
CA VAL A 226 -10.96 -1.14 -12.16
C VAL A 226 -10.38 -0.05 -13.03
N ARG A 227 -11.21 0.63 -13.82
CA ARG A 227 -10.83 1.78 -14.63
C ARG A 227 -11.73 2.97 -14.33
N PHE A 228 -11.15 4.13 -14.14
CA PHE A 228 -11.88 5.39 -13.99
C PHE A 228 -11.88 6.18 -15.29
N THR A 229 -13.08 6.54 -15.76
CA THR A 229 -13.29 7.42 -16.92
C THR A 229 -13.85 8.74 -16.42
N PRO A 230 -13.10 9.85 -16.47
CA PRO A 230 -13.59 11.15 -16.00
C PRO A 230 -14.71 11.69 -16.88
N ALA A 231 -15.67 12.39 -16.27
CA ALA A 231 -16.77 13.05 -17.00
C ALA A 231 -16.32 14.36 -17.67
N ALA A 232 -15.26 15.00 -17.17
CA ALA A 232 -14.74 16.25 -17.69
C ALA A 232 -13.20 16.26 -17.69
N ASN A 233 -12.62 17.16 -18.48
CA ASN A 233 -11.18 17.41 -18.48
C ASN A 233 -10.74 18.11 -17.20
N GLY A 234 -9.46 17.95 -16.82
CA GLY A 234 -8.88 18.65 -15.67
C GLY A 234 -8.99 17.89 -14.34
N LEU A 235 -9.69 16.74 -14.30
CA LEU A 235 -9.64 15.88 -13.12
C LEU A 235 -8.29 15.13 -13.05
N VAL A 236 -7.65 15.21 -11.87
CA VAL A 236 -6.48 14.41 -11.54
C VAL A 236 -6.94 13.28 -10.61
N VAL A 237 -6.54 12.07 -10.93
CA VAL A 237 -6.97 10.87 -10.20
C VAL A 237 -5.75 10.02 -9.89
N ASP A 238 -5.45 9.89 -8.61
CA ASP A 238 -4.35 9.09 -8.09
C ASP A 238 -4.88 8.00 -7.15
N GLN A 239 -4.26 6.82 -7.15
CA GLN A 239 -4.56 5.81 -6.15
C GLN A 239 -3.76 6.06 -4.88
N LEU A 240 -4.35 5.80 -3.71
CA LEU A 240 -3.64 5.74 -2.43
C LEU A 240 -3.05 4.36 -2.15
N ASN A 241 -3.54 3.34 -2.82
CA ASN A 241 -3.00 1.98 -2.80
C ASN A 241 -1.73 1.87 -3.67
N THR A 242 -1.14 0.67 -3.68
CA THR A 242 -0.03 0.31 -4.59
C THR A 242 -0.43 -0.78 -5.58
N TYR A 243 -1.66 -0.76 -6.08
CA TYR A 243 -2.09 -1.72 -7.10
C TYR A 243 -1.38 -1.48 -8.43
N PRO A 244 -1.01 -2.55 -9.16
CA PRO A 244 -0.43 -2.40 -10.49
C PRO A 244 -1.33 -1.57 -11.41
N GLN A 245 -0.74 -0.60 -12.08
CA GLN A 245 -1.43 0.23 -13.07
C GLN A 245 -1.45 -0.49 -14.40
N ILE A 246 -2.62 -0.71 -14.99
CA ILE A 246 -2.77 -1.41 -16.27
C ILE A 246 -2.60 -0.43 -17.43
N ASN A 247 -3.12 0.80 -17.25
CA ASN A 247 -3.03 1.91 -18.18
C ASN A 247 -3.33 3.20 -17.44
N ASN A 248 -3.39 4.31 -18.16
CA ASN A 248 -3.77 5.58 -17.53
C ASN A 248 -5.17 5.45 -16.88
N ARG A 249 -5.24 5.60 -15.55
CA ARG A 249 -6.45 5.50 -14.72
C ARG A 249 -7.11 4.10 -14.69
N GLY A 250 -6.31 3.06 -14.80
CA GLY A 250 -6.76 1.67 -14.64
C GLY A 250 -5.85 0.90 -13.69
N TRP A 251 -6.43 0.13 -12.76
CA TRP A 251 -5.71 -0.59 -11.71
C TRP A 251 -6.17 -2.04 -11.63
N ARG A 252 -5.22 -2.93 -11.38
CA ARG A 252 -5.46 -4.36 -11.23
C ARG A 252 -5.46 -4.76 -9.76
N LEU A 253 -6.62 -5.12 -9.23
CA LEU A 253 -6.74 -5.59 -7.85
C LEU A 253 -6.37 -7.08 -7.72
N GLY A 254 -6.32 -7.80 -8.84
CA GLY A 254 -5.96 -9.21 -8.89
C GLY A 254 -7.09 -10.15 -8.45
N ASP A 255 -6.73 -11.26 -7.80
CA ASP A 255 -7.69 -12.27 -7.36
C ASP A 255 -8.43 -11.83 -6.11
N ILE A 256 -9.72 -12.19 -6.01
CA ILE A 256 -10.56 -11.93 -4.84
C ILE A 256 -11.12 -13.25 -4.33
N TYR A 257 -11.00 -13.48 -3.04
CA TYR A 257 -11.33 -14.73 -2.37
C TYR A 257 -12.58 -14.60 -1.50
N GLY A 258 -13.25 -15.71 -1.25
CA GLY A 258 -14.47 -15.75 -0.45
C GLY A 258 -14.25 -15.18 0.95
N GLY A 259 -15.14 -14.29 1.36
CA GLY A 259 -15.04 -13.55 2.62
C GLY A 259 -14.02 -12.41 2.58
N GLN A 260 -13.24 -12.27 1.51
CA GLN A 260 -12.29 -11.18 1.36
C GLN A 260 -12.98 -9.89 0.93
N ARG A 261 -12.51 -8.80 1.51
CA ARG A 261 -12.85 -7.44 1.12
C ARG A 261 -11.59 -6.71 0.68
N LYS A 262 -11.55 -6.25 -0.57
CA LYS A 262 -10.48 -5.40 -1.10
C LYS A 262 -10.99 -3.99 -1.33
N HIS A 263 -10.16 -3.02 -1.01
CA HIS A 263 -10.45 -1.61 -1.19
C HIS A 263 -9.45 -0.98 -2.14
N LEU A 264 -9.95 -0.27 -3.14
CA LEU A 264 -9.20 0.70 -3.92
C LEU A 264 -9.66 2.08 -3.51
N VAL A 265 -8.75 2.91 -3.01
CA VAL A 265 -9.03 4.30 -2.66
C VAL A 265 -8.36 5.21 -3.68
N LEU A 266 -9.17 6.02 -4.35
CA LEU A 266 -8.73 6.99 -5.34
C LEU A 266 -8.88 8.39 -4.75
N GLU A 267 -7.84 9.20 -4.84
CA GLU A 267 -7.92 10.63 -4.59
C GLU A 267 -8.24 11.33 -5.89
N ILE A 268 -9.33 12.08 -5.91
CA ILE A 268 -9.84 12.80 -7.08
C ILE A 268 -9.76 14.30 -6.79
N LYS A 269 -8.86 14.99 -7.49
CA LYS A 269 -8.74 16.45 -7.48
C LYS A 269 -9.50 17.01 -8.67
N SER A 270 -10.49 17.85 -8.40
CA SER A 270 -11.34 18.46 -9.42
C SER A 270 -11.12 19.98 -9.47
N PRO A 271 -11.02 20.56 -10.66
CA PRO A 271 -11.19 22.01 -10.79
C PRO A 271 -12.60 22.42 -10.32
N ALA A 272 -12.82 23.71 -10.22
CA ALA A 272 -14.16 24.23 -9.90
C ALA A 272 -15.20 23.71 -10.90
N ILE A 273 -16.30 23.16 -10.38
CA ILE A 273 -17.45 22.77 -11.18
C ILE A 273 -18.53 23.84 -10.99
N ASP A 274 -18.82 24.56 -12.08
CA ASP A 274 -19.88 25.55 -12.11
C ASP A 274 -20.91 25.11 -13.17
N GLN A 275 -21.77 24.18 -12.80
CA GLN A 275 -22.90 23.78 -13.61
C GLN A 275 -24.15 24.57 -13.15
N GLY A 276 -24.68 25.40 -14.04
CA GLY A 276 -25.87 26.21 -13.81
C GLY A 276 -27.17 25.40 -13.78
N GLY A 277 -27.25 24.36 -12.97
CA GLY A 277 -28.40 23.47 -12.91
C GLY A 277 -28.55 22.76 -11.56
N SER A 278 -29.17 21.60 -11.54
CA SER A 278 -29.34 20.73 -10.35
C SER A 278 -28.03 20.58 -9.59
N GLY A 279 -28.08 20.61 -8.26
CA GLY A 279 -26.91 20.51 -7.37
C GLY A 279 -26.10 19.21 -7.46
N VAL A 280 -26.25 18.39 -8.49
CA VAL A 280 -25.55 17.11 -8.68
C VAL A 280 -24.67 17.17 -9.92
N ALA A 281 -23.38 16.88 -9.75
CA ALA A 281 -22.39 16.82 -10.82
C ALA A 281 -21.90 15.38 -11.04
N LEU A 282 -21.85 14.94 -12.30
CA LEU A 282 -21.20 13.70 -12.68
C LEU A 282 -19.68 13.91 -12.68
N ILE A 283 -18.96 13.19 -11.83
CA ILE A 283 -17.49 13.21 -11.74
C ILE A 283 -16.86 12.29 -12.78
N GLY A 284 -17.48 11.13 -13.00
CA GLY A 284 -16.96 10.14 -13.93
C GLY A 284 -17.72 8.83 -13.87
N ARG A 285 -17.12 7.81 -14.46
CA ARG A 285 -17.63 6.43 -14.43
C ARG A 285 -16.52 5.47 -14.05
N LEU A 286 -16.87 4.48 -13.23
CA LEU A 286 -16.02 3.33 -12.98
C LEU A 286 -16.45 2.17 -13.88
N ASN A 287 -15.50 1.64 -14.63
CA ASN A 287 -15.66 0.40 -15.36
C ASN A 287 -14.91 -0.69 -14.58
N VAL A 288 -15.63 -1.68 -14.10
CA VAL A 288 -15.10 -2.81 -13.35
C VAL A 288 -15.24 -4.06 -14.20
N SER A 289 -14.15 -4.78 -14.42
CA SER A 289 -14.15 -6.06 -15.13
C SER A 289 -13.44 -7.13 -14.31
N TYR A 290 -13.99 -8.34 -14.29
CA TYR A 290 -13.43 -9.49 -13.59
C TYR A 290 -13.99 -10.79 -14.16
N ARG A 291 -13.30 -11.90 -13.88
CA ARG A 291 -13.79 -13.25 -14.18
C ARG A 291 -14.29 -13.88 -12.90
N GLN A 292 -15.61 -14.02 -12.78
CA GLN A 292 -16.25 -14.66 -11.63
C GLN A 292 -16.14 -16.18 -11.72
N VAL A 293 -15.81 -16.80 -10.62
CA VAL A 293 -15.83 -18.27 -10.50
C VAL A 293 -17.29 -18.74 -10.50
N VAL A 294 -17.62 -19.67 -11.39
CA VAL A 294 -18.91 -20.37 -11.50
C VAL A 294 -18.66 -21.88 -11.58
N GLU A 295 -19.70 -22.72 -11.44
CA GLU A 295 -19.56 -24.19 -11.45
C GLU A 295 -18.78 -24.71 -12.66
N ALA A 296 -19.05 -24.19 -13.84
CA ALA A 296 -18.47 -24.66 -15.11
C ALA A 296 -17.25 -23.85 -15.60
N GLY A 297 -16.55 -23.10 -14.72
CA GLY A 297 -15.39 -22.34 -15.16
C GLY A 297 -15.36 -20.90 -14.65
N PHE A 298 -15.14 -19.96 -15.55
CA PHE A 298 -15.14 -18.53 -15.28
C PHE A 298 -16.13 -17.83 -16.20
N GLU A 299 -16.87 -16.89 -15.63
CA GLU A 299 -17.76 -15.99 -16.37
C GLU A 299 -17.22 -14.58 -16.31
N GLU A 300 -17.04 -13.95 -17.48
CA GLU A 300 -16.63 -12.55 -17.54
C GLU A 300 -17.77 -11.63 -17.12
N LYS A 301 -17.49 -10.74 -16.20
CA LYS A 301 -18.41 -9.70 -15.71
C LYS A 301 -17.82 -8.32 -15.96
N THR A 302 -18.67 -7.44 -16.45
CA THR A 302 -18.35 -6.02 -16.61
C THR A 302 -19.47 -5.20 -16.02
N LEU A 303 -19.12 -4.19 -15.21
CA LEU A 303 -20.05 -3.23 -14.63
C LEU A 303 -19.57 -1.82 -14.93
N GLU A 304 -20.54 -0.93 -15.23
CA GLU A 304 -20.31 0.50 -15.31
C GLU A 304 -21.08 1.19 -14.20
N LEU A 305 -20.39 1.94 -13.35
CA LEU A 305 -20.95 2.63 -12.20
C LEU A 305 -20.76 4.15 -12.40
N PRO A 306 -21.84 4.93 -12.58
CA PRO A 306 -21.73 6.37 -12.62
C PRO A 306 -21.40 6.91 -11.22
N LEU A 307 -20.53 7.92 -11.17
CA LEU A 307 -20.09 8.58 -9.95
C LEU A 307 -20.54 10.02 -9.96
N SER A 308 -21.45 10.35 -9.07
CA SER A 308 -21.99 11.69 -8.93
C SER A 308 -21.76 12.25 -7.53
N ILE A 309 -21.64 13.57 -7.41
CA ILE A 309 -21.43 14.29 -6.16
C ILE A 309 -22.38 15.50 -6.11
N GLU A 310 -22.84 15.88 -4.93
CA GLU A 310 -23.73 17.02 -4.75
C GLU A 310 -22.92 18.32 -4.59
N LEU A 311 -23.30 19.36 -5.31
CA LEU A 311 -22.72 20.70 -5.23
C LEU A 311 -23.55 21.56 -4.28
N VAL A 312 -22.95 22.03 -3.19
CA VAL A 312 -23.62 22.77 -2.13
C VAL A 312 -22.97 24.14 -1.89
N SER A 313 -23.62 24.99 -1.09
CA SER A 313 -23.03 26.26 -0.65
C SER A 313 -21.87 26.04 0.33
N ASP A 314 -21.02 27.05 0.51
CA ASP A 314 -19.94 27.01 1.49
C ASP A 314 -20.46 26.83 2.92
N GLU A 315 -21.59 27.44 3.26
CA GLU A 315 -22.22 27.33 4.57
C GLU A 315 -22.69 25.88 4.83
N GLU A 316 -23.32 25.26 3.84
CA GLU A 316 -23.75 23.87 3.94
C GLU A 316 -22.54 22.94 4.02
N PHE A 317 -21.53 23.11 3.16
CA PHE A 317 -20.33 22.30 3.17
C PHE A 317 -19.58 22.36 4.52
N ALA A 318 -19.56 23.50 5.21
CA ALA A 318 -18.95 23.63 6.53
C ALA A 318 -19.56 22.69 7.59
N THR A 319 -20.78 22.20 7.35
CA THR A 319 -21.47 21.26 8.25
C THR A 319 -21.28 19.79 7.86
N VAL A 320 -20.81 19.51 6.64
CA VAL A 320 -20.60 18.15 6.13
C VAL A 320 -19.47 17.48 6.89
N ARG A 321 -19.66 16.23 7.24
CA ARG A 321 -18.62 15.40 7.86
C ARG A 321 -18.16 14.34 6.89
N PRO A 322 -16.86 14.03 6.87
CA PRO A 322 -16.36 12.97 6.01
C PRO A 322 -16.88 11.60 6.47
N ASP A 323 -17.10 10.73 5.50
CA ASP A 323 -17.45 9.34 5.80
C ASP A 323 -16.34 8.66 6.59
N ARG A 324 -16.72 8.05 7.73
CA ARG A 324 -15.78 7.43 8.66
C ARG A 324 -15.06 6.22 8.04
N GLU A 325 -15.76 5.40 7.26
CA GLU A 325 -15.18 4.18 6.68
C GLU A 325 -14.12 4.53 5.64
N VAL A 326 -14.41 5.47 4.75
CA VAL A 326 -13.44 5.95 3.75
C VAL A 326 -12.25 6.61 4.43
N SER A 327 -12.50 7.44 5.45
CA SER A 327 -11.45 8.10 6.22
C SER A 327 -10.53 7.11 6.92
N LEU A 328 -11.09 6.04 7.48
CA LEU A 328 -10.33 4.98 8.14
C LEU A 328 -9.46 4.20 7.14
N GLN A 329 -10.01 3.87 5.97
CA GLN A 329 -9.25 3.22 4.90
C GLN A 329 -8.10 4.10 4.40
N ALA A 330 -8.35 5.38 4.18
CA ALA A 330 -7.31 6.33 3.81
C ALA A 330 -6.21 6.40 4.88
N ALA A 331 -6.58 6.44 6.18
CA ALA A 331 -5.63 6.43 7.29
C ALA A 331 -4.72 5.19 7.27
N TYR A 332 -5.25 4.00 7.02
CA TYR A 332 -4.42 2.79 6.88
C TYR A 332 -3.45 2.86 5.70
N LEU A 333 -3.89 3.44 4.58
CA LEU A 333 -3.02 3.59 3.41
C LEU A 333 -1.91 4.62 3.66
N VAL A 334 -2.20 5.67 4.44
CA VAL A 334 -1.17 6.62 4.90
C VAL A 334 -0.13 5.91 5.77
N VAL A 335 -0.55 5.09 6.74
CA VAL A 335 0.39 4.28 7.55
C VAL A 335 1.26 3.40 6.65
N ALA A 336 0.67 2.76 5.64
CA ALA A 336 1.42 1.93 4.70
C ALA A 336 2.46 2.76 3.92
N ALA A 337 2.07 3.92 3.40
CA ALA A 337 2.98 4.80 2.66
C ALA A 337 4.13 5.32 3.54
N VAL A 338 3.82 5.73 4.78
CA VAL A 338 4.83 6.17 5.75
C VAL A 338 5.80 5.05 6.10
N LYS A 339 5.32 3.81 6.32
CA LYS A 339 6.19 2.65 6.57
C LYS A 339 7.14 2.37 5.39
N ALA A 340 6.68 2.50 4.15
CA ALA A 340 7.53 2.37 2.96
C ALA A 340 8.62 3.45 2.90
N GLU A 341 8.24 4.70 3.15
CA GLU A 341 9.18 5.82 3.13
C GLU A 341 10.21 5.74 4.26
N VAL A 342 9.78 5.32 5.45
CA VAL A 342 10.67 5.06 6.60
C VAL A 342 11.68 3.97 6.28
N LEU A 343 11.28 2.90 5.59
CA LEU A 343 12.22 1.88 5.12
C LEU A 343 13.28 2.48 4.20
N ARG A 344 12.86 3.29 3.24
CA ARG A 344 13.77 3.96 2.30
C ARG A 344 14.75 4.90 3.01
N MET A 345 14.25 5.69 3.98
CA MET A 345 15.06 6.59 4.78
C MET A 345 16.05 5.83 5.66
N ALA A 346 15.60 4.78 6.34
CA ALA A 346 16.45 3.98 7.22
C ALA A 346 17.54 3.22 6.45
N ASP A 347 17.26 2.72 5.24
CA ASP A 347 18.26 2.14 4.34
C ASP A 347 19.32 3.17 3.92
N GLN A 348 18.97 4.47 3.89
CA GLN A 348 19.90 5.60 3.67
C GLN A 348 20.52 6.14 4.96
N GLN A 349 20.31 5.47 6.10
CA GLN A 349 20.78 5.89 7.43
C GLN A 349 20.19 7.21 7.93
N LEU A 350 19.08 7.68 7.37
CA LEU A 350 18.35 8.89 7.77
C LEU A 350 17.40 8.59 8.94
N PHE A 351 17.94 8.05 10.04
CA PHE A 351 17.13 7.53 11.15
C PHE A 351 16.35 8.61 11.91
N GLU A 352 16.92 9.79 12.05
CA GLU A 352 16.25 10.90 12.75
C GLU A 352 15.08 11.46 11.94
N GLU A 353 15.24 11.57 10.62
CA GLU A 353 14.19 11.97 9.68
C GLU A 353 13.08 10.93 9.66
N ALA A 354 13.44 9.65 9.59
CA ALA A 354 12.50 8.52 9.65
C ALA A 354 11.70 8.54 10.97
N ALA A 355 12.36 8.78 12.11
CA ALA A 355 11.69 8.87 13.40
C ALA A 355 10.71 10.06 13.45
N ARG A 356 11.13 11.24 12.94
CA ARG A 356 10.23 12.42 12.84
C ARG A 356 9.02 12.16 11.96
N LEU A 357 9.20 11.49 10.84
CA LEU A 357 8.09 11.13 9.93
C LEU A 357 7.08 10.19 10.63
N LEU A 358 7.56 9.19 11.38
CA LEU A 358 6.70 8.28 12.15
C LEU A 358 5.92 9.02 13.25
N GLU A 359 6.59 9.89 14.00
CA GLU A 359 5.94 10.69 15.07
C GLU A 359 4.92 11.67 14.49
N GLY A 360 5.25 12.36 13.40
CA GLY A 360 4.34 13.25 12.70
C GLY A 360 3.08 12.51 12.28
N CYS A 361 3.23 11.40 11.55
CA CYS A 361 2.11 10.55 11.14
C CYS A 361 1.28 10.06 12.34
N ALA A 362 1.92 9.57 13.41
CA ALA A 362 1.22 9.10 14.59
C ALA A 362 0.37 10.21 15.26
N ASN A 363 0.90 11.43 15.33
CA ASN A 363 0.20 12.56 15.91
C ASN A 363 -0.99 13.02 15.06
N GLU A 364 -0.80 13.05 13.74
CA GLU A 364 -1.85 13.37 12.81
C GLU A 364 -2.98 12.33 12.84
N LEU A 365 -2.64 11.04 12.80
CA LEU A 365 -3.62 9.96 12.91
C LEU A 365 -4.39 10.02 14.25
N ALA A 366 -3.72 10.30 15.37
CA ALA A 366 -4.35 10.47 16.66
C ALA A 366 -5.33 11.67 16.68
N ALA A 367 -5.00 12.75 15.96
CA ALA A 367 -5.88 13.92 15.83
C ALA A 367 -7.18 13.61 15.06
N LEU A 368 -7.20 12.57 14.20
CA LEU A 368 -8.40 12.12 13.47
C LEU A 368 -9.49 11.58 14.38
N ARG A 369 -9.11 10.98 15.52
CA ARG A 369 -10.00 10.38 16.51
C ARG A 369 -11.04 9.44 15.87
N LEU A 370 -10.63 8.54 14.99
CA LEU A 370 -11.52 7.65 14.21
C LEU A 370 -12.12 6.49 15.01
N GLN A 371 -11.81 6.37 16.31
CA GLN A 371 -12.32 5.33 17.23
C GLN A 371 -12.18 3.91 16.67
N ASP A 372 -10.96 3.54 16.29
CA ASP A 372 -10.66 2.23 15.75
C ASP A 372 -9.48 1.61 16.47
N ALA A 373 -9.70 0.47 17.13
CA ALA A 373 -8.70 -0.18 17.98
C ALA A 373 -7.44 -0.61 17.20
N VAL A 374 -7.60 -0.96 15.90
CA VAL A 374 -6.46 -1.34 15.06
C VAL A 374 -5.65 -0.12 14.67
N LEU A 375 -6.31 0.99 14.32
CA LEU A 375 -5.64 2.25 14.05
C LEU A 375 -4.92 2.77 15.31
N ASP A 376 -5.53 2.68 16.48
CA ASP A 376 -4.91 3.05 17.75
C ASP A 376 -3.65 2.21 18.02
N SER A 377 -3.70 0.91 17.74
CA SER A 377 -2.51 0.04 17.81
C SER A 377 -1.43 0.43 16.81
N GLN A 378 -1.81 0.86 15.59
CA GLN A 378 -0.85 1.37 14.61
C GLN A 378 -0.20 2.67 15.06
N ILE A 379 -0.97 3.59 15.62
CA ILE A 379 -0.44 4.85 16.18
C ILE A 379 0.61 4.56 17.26
N GLN A 380 0.37 3.57 18.12
CA GLN A 380 1.34 3.16 19.13
C GLN A 380 2.59 2.50 18.51
N ASP A 381 2.41 1.60 17.52
CA ASP A 381 3.53 0.97 16.79
C ASP A 381 4.41 2.02 16.11
N LEU A 382 3.81 3.03 15.47
CA LEU A 382 4.56 4.13 14.86
C LEU A 382 5.40 4.91 15.88
N ARG A 383 4.84 5.23 17.05
CA ARG A 383 5.55 5.93 18.13
C ARG A 383 6.69 5.10 18.72
N GLU A 384 6.44 3.81 18.96
CA GLU A 384 7.46 2.89 19.47
C GLU A 384 8.62 2.76 18.47
N ARG A 385 8.33 2.59 17.18
CA ARG A 385 9.34 2.53 16.12
C ARG A 385 10.12 3.83 16.02
N ALA A 386 9.46 4.98 16.13
CA ALA A 386 10.14 6.28 16.13
C ALA A 386 11.12 6.38 17.29
N HIS A 387 10.70 5.99 18.50
CA HIS A 387 11.57 5.96 19.67
C HIS A 387 12.77 5.04 19.46
N ARG A 388 12.54 3.82 18.99
CA ARG A 388 13.60 2.83 18.80
C ARG A 388 14.58 3.21 17.70
N LEU A 389 14.13 3.79 16.58
CA LEU A 389 15.02 4.32 15.54
C LEU A 389 15.92 5.44 16.03
N ARG A 390 15.44 6.24 16.98
CA ARG A 390 16.21 7.36 17.54
C ARG A 390 17.21 6.93 18.60
N TYR A 391 16.84 5.99 19.48
CA TYR A 391 17.61 5.67 20.68
C TYR A 391 18.20 4.26 20.71
N GLU A 392 17.68 3.32 19.90
CA GLU A 392 18.05 1.90 19.90
C GLU A 392 18.35 1.38 18.48
N ARG A 393 18.75 2.25 17.56
CA ARG A 393 18.81 1.98 16.12
C ARG A 393 19.64 0.73 15.76
N GLU A 394 20.77 0.49 16.41
CA GLU A 394 21.67 -0.63 16.12
C GLU A 394 21.04 -1.99 16.46
N ASP A 395 20.28 -2.03 17.55
CA ASP A 395 19.57 -3.23 17.98
C ASP A 395 18.21 -3.40 17.28
N PHE A 396 17.59 -2.30 16.86
CA PHE A 396 16.25 -2.30 16.30
C PHE A 396 16.24 -2.49 14.79
N TYR A 397 16.98 -1.66 14.03
CA TYR A 397 16.93 -1.72 12.58
C TYR A 397 17.86 -2.79 12.03
N ASN A 398 17.40 -4.03 12.10
CA ASN A 398 18.06 -5.21 11.57
C ASN A 398 17.29 -5.81 10.39
N ALA A 399 17.86 -6.83 9.74
CA ALA A 399 17.26 -7.47 8.58
C ALA A 399 15.85 -8.04 8.85
N VAL A 400 15.58 -8.54 10.05
CA VAL A 400 14.26 -9.11 10.40
C VAL A 400 13.21 -8.00 10.53
N GLU A 401 13.52 -6.91 11.24
CA GLU A 401 12.57 -5.79 11.40
C GLU A 401 12.31 -5.09 10.08
N ARG A 402 13.35 -4.92 9.24
CA ARG A 402 13.20 -4.39 7.88
C ARG A 402 12.18 -5.20 7.08
N LYS A 403 12.28 -6.51 7.08
CA LYS A 403 11.37 -7.41 6.35
C LYS A 403 9.95 -7.41 6.92
N ARG A 404 9.83 -7.28 8.23
CA ARG A 404 8.52 -7.11 8.87
C ARG A 404 7.83 -5.83 8.41
N MET A 405 8.55 -4.71 8.43
CA MET A 405 8.02 -3.43 7.95
C MET A 405 7.63 -3.50 6.47
N TYR A 406 8.45 -4.16 5.63
CA TYR A 406 8.14 -4.38 4.22
C TYR A 406 6.86 -5.18 4.04
N THR A 407 6.71 -6.31 4.73
CA THR A 407 5.54 -7.17 4.62
C THR A 407 4.27 -6.47 5.13
N GLU A 408 4.36 -5.75 6.25
CA GLU A 408 3.26 -4.96 6.80
C GLU A 408 2.80 -3.89 5.80
N HIS A 409 3.74 -3.09 5.28
CA HIS A 409 3.47 -2.11 4.24
C HIS A 409 2.80 -2.75 3.01
N HIS A 410 3.35 -3.84 2.49
CA HIS A 410 2.86 -4.50 1.29
C HIS A 410 1.40 -4.96 1.46
N VAL A 411 1.07 -5.63 2.57
CA VAL A 411 -0.29 -6.10 2.85
C VAL A 411 -1.26 -4.93 3.04
N MET A 412 -0.87 -3.90 3.79
CA MET A 412 -1.72 -2.73 4.04
C MET A 412 -1.98 -1.94 2.76
N SER A 413 -0.96 -1.72 1.93
CA SER A 413 -1.06 -0.94 0.69
C SER A 413 -1.95 -1.58 -0.37
N LYS A 414 -2.19 -2.90 -0.27
CA LYS A 414 -3.15 -3.65 -1.11
C LYS A 414 -4.57 -3.64 -0.55
N GLY A 415 -4.84 -2.95 0.56
CA GLY A 415 -6.17 -2.93 1.17
C GLY A 415 -6.63 -4.30 1.69
N GLU A 416 -5.71 -5.21 1.99
CA GLU A 416 -5.97 -6.57 2.51
C GLU A 416 -6.03 -6.58 4.05
N GLN A 417 -6.98 -5.87 4.61
CA GLN A 417 -7.07 -5.64 6.05
C GLN A 417 -7.23 -6.91 6.89
N ALA A 418 -8.04 -7.86 6.45
CA ALA A 418 -8.24 -9.12 7.18
C ALA A 418 -6.91 -9.87 7.35
N LYS A 419 -6.07 -9.89 6.30
CA LYS A 419 -4.73 -10.49 6.33
C LYS A 419 -3.82 -9.72 7.29
N TYR A 420 -3.87 -8.39 7.24
CA TYR A 420 -3.11 -7.55 8.14
C TYR A 420 -3.51 -7.78 9.62
N HIS A 421 -4.81 -7.83 9.92
CA HIS A 421 -5.31 -8.12 11.27
C HIS A 421 -4.87 -9.50 11.77
N SER A 422 -4.88 -10.53 10.91
CA SER A 422 -4.37 -11.87 11.22
C SER A 422 -2.88 -11.84 11.57
N MET A 423 -2.07 -11.08 10.83
CA MET A 423 -0.64 -10.91 11.13
C MET A 423 -0.41 -10.21 12.47
N MET A 424 -1.16 -9.16 12.77
CA MET A 424 -1.04 -8.41 14.04
C MET A 424 -1.53 -9.22 15.23
N GLY A 425 -2.60 -10.01 15.09
CA GLY A 425 -3.11 -10.90 16.14
C GLY A 425 -2.09 -11.97 16.54
N ARG A 426 -1.35 -12.51 15.59
CA ARG A 426 -0.24 -13.45 15.85
C ARG A 426 0.90 -12.82 16.66
N ARG A 427 1.13 -11.51 16.48
CA ARG A 427 2.14 -10.73 17.20
C ARG A 427 1.75 -10.48 18.67
N GLN A 428 0.50 -10.15 18.93
CA GLN A 428 -0.02 -9.85 20.28
C GLN A 428 -0.14 -11.09 21.17
N GLY A 429 -0.30 -12.28 20.62
CA GLY A 429 -0.30 -13.54 21.37
C GLY A 429 1.03 -13.88 22.05
N ARG A 430 2.12 -13.17 21.73
CA ARG A 430 3.47 -13.33 22.32
C ARG A 430 3.85 -12.29 23.38
N GLY A 431 3.07 -11.22 23.54
CA GLY A 431 3.33 -10.17 24.54
C GLY A 431 2.04 -9.76 25.22
N GLY A 432 1.93 -10.04 26.52
CA GLY A 432 0.69 -9.92 27.30
C GLY A 432 0.04 -8.55 27.29
N ALA A 433 -1.26 -8.64 27.22
CA ALA A 433 -2.36 -7.86 27.79
C ALA A 433 -2.30 -6.33 27.91
N SER A 434 -3.27 -5.76 27.27
CA SER A 434 -4.39 -4.87 27.65
C SER A 434 -4.11 -3.36 27.81
N HIS A 435 -4.91 -2.48 27.29
CA HIS A 435 -6.22 -2.00 27.70
C HIS A 435 -6.75 -0.91 26.75
N ALA A 436 -8.06 -0.78 26.74
CA ALA A 436 -8.87 -0.03 25.81
C ALA A 436 -9.12 1.43 26.16
N ALA A 437 -9.43 2.19 25.12
CA ALA A 437 -10.45 3.24 24.90
C ALA A 437 -10.20 4.67 25.46
N PRO A 438 -11.01 5.68 25.06
CA PRO A 438 -11.83 5.90 23.89
C PRO A 438 -11.68 7.25 23.13
N ALA A 439 -12.21 7.20 21.97
CA ALA A 439 -12.94 8.13 21.10
C ALA A 439 -12.82 9.67 21.17
N ALA A 440 -12.69 10.22 20.01
CA ALA A 440 -13.37 11.28 19.27
C ALA A 440 -12.52 11.94 18.18
N ALA A 441 -12.92 11.87 16.98
CA ALA A 441 -13.28 12.79 15.93
C ALA A 441 -12.68 12.65 14.55
N ALA A 442 -13.59 12.66 13.61
CA ALA A 442 -13.46 12.35 12.20
C ALA A 442 -13.04 13.51 11.26
N ALA A 443 -12.57 14.64 11.77
CA ALA A 443 -12.35 15.84 10.95
C ALA A 443 -10.93 15.99 10.34
N ALA A 444 -10.01 15.13 10.67
CA ALA A 444 -8.60 15.28 10.35
C ALA A 444 -8.04 14.27 9.32
N ALA A 445 -8.79 13.26 8.85
CA ALA A 445 -8.32 12.37 7.78
C ALA A 445 -8.18 13.09 6.42
N ALA A 446 -8.98 14.12 6.18
CA ALA A 446 -8.82 14.99 5.03
C ALA A 446 -7.54 15.84 5.08
N ALA A 447 -6.98 16.01 6.28
CA ALA A 447 -5.83 16.88 6.52
C ALA A 447 -4.49 16.13 6.49
N ILE A 448 -4.46 14.81 6.60
CA ILE A 448 -3.20 14.04 6.65
C ILE A 448 -2.56 13.90 5.27
N LEU A 449 -3.32 13.93 4.18
CA LEU A 449 -2.79 13.78 2.82
C LEU A 449 -2.51 15.09 2.12
N ALA A 450 -2.64 16.20 2.73
CA ALA A 450 -2.11 17.51 2.34
C ALA A 450 -2.64 18.57 3.29
N ARG A 451 -1.95 18.89 4.34
CA ARG A 451 -1.93 20.26 4.77
C ARG A 451 -0.91 21.00 3.90
N GLU A 452 -1.17 21.04 2.61
CA GLU A 452 -0.71 22.15 1.82
C GLU A 452 -1.54 23.35 2.26
N HIS A 453 -0.97 24.21 3.06
CA HIS A 453 -1.55 25.52 3.27
C HIS A 453 -1.34 26.29 1.98
N VAL A 454 -2.43 26.48 1.25
CA VAL A 454 -2.41 27.13 -0.05
C VAL A 454 -2.79 28.59 0.16
N TYR A 455 -1.80 29.45 -0.02
CA TYR A 455 -1.99 30.89 0.00
C TYR A 455 -2.05 31.40 -1.42
N ARG A 456 -2.82 32.47 -1.64
CA ARG A 456 -2.80 33.17 -2.92
C ARG A 456 -1.45 33.86 -3.08
N CYS A 457 -0.77 33.67 -4.20
CA CYS A 457 0.42 34.46 -4.55
C CYS A 457 0.32 34.98 -5.99
N TYR A 458 1.04 36.03 -6.24
CA TYR A 458 1.09 36.65 -7.57
C TYR A 458 2.42 37.40 -7.75
N ARG A 459 2.82 37.54 -9.00
CA ARG A 459 3.97 38.36 -9.33
C ARG A 459 3.57 39.84 -9.31
N PHE A 460 4.34 40.64 -8.59
CA PHE A 460 4.23 42.09 -8.60
C PHE A 460 5.60 42.64 -8.99
N ASP A 461 5.70 43.13 -10.23
CA ASP A 461 6.98 43.50 -10.86
C ASP A 461 7.99 42.35 -10.81
N SER A 462 9.14 42.52 -10.21
CA SER A 462 10.17 41.47 -10.01
C SER A 462 9.99 40.66 -8.74
N HIS A 463 8.95 40.89 -7.95
CA HIS A 463 8.73 40.34 -6.62
C HIS A 463 7.58 39.34 -6.59
N ILE A 464 7.59 38.45 -5.60
CA ILE A 464 6.49 37.52 -5.35
C ILE A 464 5.81 37.94 -4.05
N LEU A 465 4.52 38.22 -4.14
CA LEU A 465 3.68 38.54 -2.99
C LEU A 465 2.74 37.38 -2.70
N ALA A 466 2.60 37.01 -1.44
CA ALA A 466 1.63 36.02 -0.96
C ALA A 466 0.62 36.68 -0.01
N GLU A 467 -0.61 36.20 -0.01
CA GLU A 467 -1.65 36.59 0.95
C GLU A 467 -1.77 35.48 2.00
N ILE A 468 -1.32 35.76 3.22
CA ILE A 468 -1.33 34.84 4.36
C ILE A 468 -2.30 35.40 5.41
N GLY A 469 -3.48 34.80 5.49
CA GLY A 469 -4.59 35.34 6.28
C GLY A 469 -5.07 36.69 5.73
N GLN A 470 -4.96 37.75 6.52
CA GLN A 470 -5.27 39.13 6.11
C GLN A 470 -4.02 39.93 5.74
N GLU A 471 -2.86 39.30 5.80
CA GLU A 471 -1.58 39.95 5.60
C GLU A 471 -1.06 39.73 4.17
N ARG A 472 -0.45 40.75 3.62
CA ARG A 472 0.26 40.68 2.35
C ARG A 472 1.75 40.61 2.61
N VAL A 473 2.36 39.52 2.19
CA VAL A 473 3.72 39.13 2.55
C VAL A 473 4.59 39.07 1.29
N LEU A 474 5.76 39.68 1.35
CA LEU A 474 6.79 39.55 0.33
C LEU A 474 7.58 38.26 0.56
N ILE A 475 7.69 37.43 -0.45
CA ILE A 475 8.55 36.23 -0.44
C ILE A 475 9.89 36.61 -1.07
N ASP A 476 10.94 36.60 -0.27
CA ASP A 476 12.29 36.96 -0.71
C ASP A 476 13.31 35.89 -0.34
N THR A 477 13.61 35.01 -1.28
CA THR A 477 14.64 33.97 -1.12
C THR A 477 16.08 34.51 -1.11
N GLY A 478 16.29 35.78 -1.40
CA GLY A 478 17.57 36.45 -1.32
C GLY A 478 17.84 37.12 0.04
N SER A 479 16.80 37.32 0.85
CA SER A 479 16.94 37.91 2.17
C SER A 479 17.31 36.83 3.21
N PRO A 480 18.35 37.02 4.00
CA PRO A 480 18.73 36.08 5.06
C PRO A 480 17.77 36.09 6.26
N SER A 481 17.01 37.17 6.47
CA SER A 481 16.13 37.36 7.63
C SER A 481 14.76 37.85 7.25
N SER A 482 13.76 37.41 8.00
CA SER A 482 12.38 37.86 7.90
C SER A 482 12.12 39.11 8.71
N VAL A 483 11.31 40.02 8.18
CA VAL A 483 11.02 41.34 8.76
C VAL A 483 9.52 41.60 8.77
N GLY A 484 9.02 42.20 9.87
CA GLY A 484 7.63 42.60 10.03
C GLY A 484 7.50 43.70 11.06
N ASP A 485 6.27 44.07 11.45
CA ASP A 485 6.04 45.13 12.47
C ASP A 485 6.39 44.69 13.91
N GLY A 486 7.11 43.56 14.04
CA GLY A 486 7.48 42.93 15.31
C GLY A 486 6.36 41.99 15.81
N GLY A 487 6.76 40.82 16.28
CA GLY A 487 5.81 39.81 16.76
C GLY A 487 5.96 38.49 16.03
N THR A 488 4.85 37.86 15.72
CA THR A 488 4.81 36.53 15.08
C THR A 488 3.99 36.55 13.81
N ILE A 489 4.40 35.73 12.84
CA ILE A 489 3.57 35.38 11.68
C ILE A 489 3.22 33.89 11.73
N ARG A 490 1.98 33.56 11.46
CA ARG A 490 1.53 32.17 11.39
C ARG A 490 1.49 31.70 9.94
N ILE A 491 2.29 30.68 9.62
CA ILE A 491 2.33 30.04 8.32
C ILE A 491 2.04 28.57 8.54
N GLY A 492 0.96 28.07 7.93
CA GLY A 492 0.47 26.75 8.26
C GLY A 492 0.01 26.66 9.71
N ASN A 493 0.48 25.63 10.40
CA ASN A 493 0.24 25.43 11.82
C ASN A 493 1.30 26.03 12.72
N SER A 494 2.39 26.51 12.14
CA SER A 494 3.56 26.99 12.87
C SER A 494 3.57 28.51 13.00
N GLU A 495 4.08 29.00 14.12
CA GLU A 495 4.20 30.40 14.44
C GLU A 495 5.69 30.78 14.45
N TYR A 496 6.05 31.80 13.69
CA TYR A 496 7.44 32.24 13.50
C TYR A 496 7.61 33.63 14.03
N GLN A 497 8.70 33.84 14.78
CA GLN A 497 9.12 35.17 15.24
C GLN A 497 9.71 35.96 14.06
N ILE A 498 9.26 37.19 13.88
CA ILE A 498 9.80 38.12 12.88
C ILE A 498 10.41 39.35 13.54
N ALA A 499 11.56 39.73 13.04
CA ALA A 499 12.26 40.90 13.55
C ALA A 499 11.58 42.21 13.07
N PRO A 500 11.59 43.29 13.87
CA PRO A 500 10.99 44.56 13.47
C PRO A 500 11.77 45.27 12.37
N THR A 501 13.04 44.96 12.20
CA THR A 501 13.90 45.56 11.17
C THR A 501 14.94 44.57 10.67
N PHE A 502 15.35 44.73 9.42
CA PHE A 502 16.50 44.07 8.83
C PHE A 502 17.50 45.13 8.35
N MET A 503 18.72 45.08 8.86
CA MET A 503 19.76 46.09 8.59
C MET A 503 19.27 47.55 8.82
N GLY A 504 18.40 47.74 9.81
CA GLY A 504 17.83 49.05 10.14
C GLY A 504 16.64 49.47 9.28
N THR A 505 16.21 48.64 8.33
CA THR A 505 15.06 48.93 7.45
C THR A 505 13.80 48.20 7.94
N THR A 506 12.69 48.94 8.07
CA THR A 506 11.39 48.39 8.46
C THR A 506 10.64 47.81 7.27
N VAL A 507 9.67 46.91 7.52
CA VAL A 507 8.80 46.34 6.48
C VAL A 507 8.04 47.42 5.71
N THR A 508 7.64 48.50 6.36
CA THR A 508 6.95 49.63 5.71
C THR A 508 7.87 50.35 4.71
N GLU A 509 9.15 50.51 5.02
CA GLU A 509 10.14 51.11 4.11
C GLU A 509 10.42 50.16 2.92
N ILE A 510 10.52 48.86 3.16
CA ILE A 510 10.63 47.85 2.09
C ILE A 510 9.42 47.94 1.17
N GLY A 511 8.21 48.01 1.72
CA GLY A 511 6.96 48.18 0.96
C GLY A 511 6.95 49.42 0.08
N ARG A 512 7.52 50.54 0.55
CA ARG A 512 7.68 51.75 -0.26
C ARG A 512 8.65 51.57 -1.43
N LEU A 513 9.73 50.83 -1.20
CA LEU A 513 10.74 50.56 -2.25
C LEU A 513 10.18 49.74 -3.39
N ILE A 514 9.29 48.79 -3.09
CA ILE A 514 8.62 47.95 -4.10
C ILE A 514 7.25 48.51 -4.57
N ALA A 515 6.94 49.75 -4.16
CA ALA A 515 5.68 50.44 -4.52
C ALA A 515 4.38 49.67 -4.16
N THR A 516 4.40 48.86 -3.10
CA THR A 516 3.21 48.17 -2.60
C THR A 516 3.21 48.06 -1.07
N ARG A 517 2.02 47.90 -0.49
CA ARG A 517 1.89 47.73 0.96
C ARG A 517 2.07 46.26 1.31
N ILE A 518 3.03 45.99 2.19
CA ILE A 518 3.28 44.65 2.75
C ILE A 518 3.30 44.72 4.28
N SER A 519 2.89 43.62 4.93
CA SER A 519 2.88 43.47 6.39
C SER A 519 4.13 42.73 6.89
N ALA A 520 4.73 41.91 6.06
CA ALA A 520 5.95 41.18 6.38
C ALA A 520 6.77 40.86 5.11
N LEU A 521 8.05 40.59 5.31
CA LEU A 521 8.96 39.95 4.37
C LEU A 521 9.38 38.61 4.97
N LEU A 522 9.23 37.54 4.19
CA LEU A 522 9.74 36.22 4.56
C LEU A 522 11.07 35.97 3.89
N GLY A 523 12.12 35.91 4.71
CA GLY A 523 13.47 35.60 4.29
C GLY A 523 13.82 34.13 4.54
N MET A 524 15.07 33.78 4.23
CA MET A 524 15.56 32.40 4.34
C MET A 524 15.60 31.82 5.76
N ASP A 525 15.60 32.68 6.79
CA ASP A 525 15.52 32.24 8.20
C ASP A 525 14.19 31.51 8.53
N ILE A 526 13.10 31.89 7.85
CA ILE A 526 11.81 31.19 7.93
C ILE A 526 11.64 30.24 6.75
N LEU A 527 11.88 30.69 5.51
CA LEU A 527 11.66 29.88 4.31
C LEU A 527 12.47 28.58 4.31
N SER A 528 13.69 28.57 4.86
CA SER A 528 14.51 27.36 4.97
C SER A 528 13.95 26.30 5.94
N ARG A 529 12.97 26.68 6.77
CA ARG A 529 12.30 25.77 7.71
C ARG A 529 10.95 25.27 7.20
N LEU A 530 10.54 25.74 6.02
CA LEU A 530 9.29 25.39 5.37
C LEU A 530 9.59 24.49 4.18
N ASP A 531 8.79 23.45 4.00
CA ASP A 531 8.68 22.79 2.71
C ASP A 531 7.64 23.59 1.91
N PHE A 532 8.09 24.32 0.89
CA PHE A 532 7.20 25.21 0.14
C PHE A 532 7.39 25.12 -1.36
N ARG A 533 6.32 25.40 -2.08
CA ARG A 533 6.31 25.51 -3.53
C ARG A 533 5.56 26.75 -3.97
N ILE A 534 6.15 27.51 -4.88
CA ILE A 534 5.52 28.68 -5.50
C ILE A 534 5.14 28.30 -6.93
N ASP A 535 3.86 28.42 -7.23
CA ASP A 535 3.31 28.19 -8.57
C ASP A 535 2.65 29.49 -9.03
N LEU A 536 3.39 30.25 -9.84
CA LEU A 536 2.95 31.56 -10.33
C LEU A 536 1.92 31.45 -11.46
N ASP A 537 1.88 30.32 -12.17
CA ASP A 537 0.93 30.15 -13.28
C ASP A 537 -0.49 29.98 -12.75
N VAL A 538 -0.65 29.35 -11.59
CA VAL A 538 -1.94 29.21 -10.90
C VAL A 538 -2.09 30.13 -9.69
N GLY A 539 -1.12 30.99 -9.42
CA GLY A 539 -1.16 31.98 -8.35
C GLY A 539 -1.18 31.39 -6.94
N LYS A 540 -0.39 30.34 -6.67
CA LYS A 540 -0.41 29.63 -5.38
C LYS A 540 0.97 29.54 -4.75
N PHE A 541 1.05 29.94 -3.47
CA PHE A 541 2.14 29.65 -2.56
C PHE A 541 1.68 28.56 -1.60
N LYS A 542 2.32 27.43 -1.70
CA LYS A 542 1.98 26.23 -0.95
C LYS A 542 3.05 25.98 0.10
N VAL A 543 2.61 25.68 1.30
CA VAL A 543 3.48 25.29 2.40
C VAL A 543 2.96 23.96 2.92
N THR A 544 3.87 22.99 3.00
CA THR A 544 3.60 21.70 3.61
C THR A 544 4.17 21.71 5.01
N ASP A 545 3.33 21.47 6.02
CA ASP A 545 3.74 21.34 7.42
C ASP A 545 4.28 19.96 7.72
#